data_36e67a922cb501bb34aa76be30d51d9a
#
_entry.id   36e67a922cb501bb34aa76be30d51d9a
#
_cell.length_a   1.000
_cell.length_b   1.000
_cell.length_c   1.000
_cell.angle_alpha   90.00
_cell.angle_beta   90.00
_cell.angle_gamma   90.00
#
_symmetry.space_group_name_H-M   'P 1'
#
loop_
_entity.id
_entity.type
_entity.pdbx_description
1 polymer ?
#
loop_
_entity_poly.entity_id
_entity_poly.type
_entity_poly.pdbx_seq_one_letter_code
_entity_poly.pdbx_strand_id
1 'polypeptide(L)'
;GNAFMSGVQALVRLPMLQRQRDLAAGLNTAGFISGYRGSPLGTYDQALWAAKKHLQAQNIVFQPGVNEELAATAVWGTQQLGFAPPGSNRFDGVFGIWYGKGPGVDRCSDVFKHANMAGTSKHGGVIAIAGDDHVAKSSTAAHQSDHIFKACGLPVFFPASVQEILDLGIHAF
;
A
#
# COMPACT_ATOMS: atom_id res chain seq x y z
N GLY A 1 17.61 -10.20 14.36
CA GLY A 1 18.17 -9.22 15.29
C GLY A 1 17.30 -7.99 15.41
N ASN A 2 17.40 -7.24 16.49
CA ASN A 2 16.61 -6.03 16.71
C ASN A 2 17.15 -4.88 15.85
N ALA A 3 16.25 -4.07 15.29
CA ALA A 3 16.58 -2.86 14.57
C ALA A 3 15.76 -1.69 15.12
N PHE A 4 16.40 -0.55 15.33
CA PHE A 4 15.72 0.68 15.70
C PHE A 4 15.26 1.40 14.43
N MET A 5 13.95 1.69 14.34
CA MET A 5 13.39 2.38 13.18
C MET A 5 12.16 3.22 13.55
N SER A 6 11.88 4.24 12.75
CA SER A 6 10.64 5.00 12.83
C SER A 6 9.48 4.28 12.14
N GLY A 7 8.24 4.71 12.39
CA GLY A 7 7.06 4.16 11.71
C GLY A 7 7.15 4.29 10.18
N VAL A 8 7.65 5.42 9.66
CA VAL A 8 7.86 5.61 8.22
C VAL A 8 8.89 4.63 7.67
N GLN A 9 9.98 4.38 8.40
CA GLN A 9 10.98 3.39 8.00
C GLN A 9 10.40 1.96 8.02
N ALA A 10 9.52 1.65 8.96
CA ALA A 10 8.80 0.37 8.99
C ALA A 10 7.89 0.23 7.76
N LEU A 11 7.16 1.27 7.37
CA LEU A 11 6.34 1.26 6.16
C LEU A 11 7.17 1.07 4.87
N VAL A 12 8.38 1.63 4.81
CA VAL A 12 9.33 1.37 3.70
C VAL A 12 9.85 -0.07 3.73
N ARG A 13 10.08 -0.61 4.93
CA ARG A 13 10.58 -1.98 5.12
C ARG A 13 9.54 -3.05 4.79
N LEU A 14 8.27 -2.77 5.05
CA LEU A 14 7.16 -3.72 4.91
C LEU A 14 7.09 -4.40 3.54
N PRO A 15 7.09 -3.70 2.39
CA PRO A 15 7.05 -4.35 1.08
C PRO A 15 8.30 -5.20 0.79
N MET A 16 9.45 -4.85 1.36
CA MET A 16 10.65 -5.67 1.23
C MET A 16 10.52 -6.98 2.01
N LEU A 17 9.90 -6.94 3.19
CA LEU A 17 9.62 -8.15 3.97
C LEU A 17 8.62 -9.06 3.25
N GLN A 18 7.56 -8.48 2.67
CA GLN A 18 6.61 -9.25 1.86
C GLN A 18 7.33 -9.95 0.70
N ARG A 19 8.16 -9.23 -0.05
CA ARG A 19 8.95 -9.82 -1.13
C ARG A 19 9.85 -10.97 -0.65
N GLN A 20 10.51 -10.79 0.50
CA GLN A 20 11.36 -11.83 1.09
C GLN A 20 10.55 -13.07 1.51
N ARG A 21 9.37 -12.88 2.09
CA ARG A 21 8.43 -13.95 2.47
C ARG A 21 7.99 -14.74 1.24
N ASP A 22 7.63 -14.05 0.16
CA ASP A 22 7.20 -14.68 -1.09
C ASP A 22 8.32 -15.52 -1.70
N LEU A 23 9.54 -14.96 -1.79
CA LEU A 23 10.70 -15.70 -2.27
C LEU A 23 11.00 -16.94 -1.43
N ALA A 24 10.88 -16.84 -0.11
CA ALA A 24 11.05 -18.00 0.77
C ALA A 24 9.97 -19.07 0.55
N ALA A 25 8.79 -18.68 0.07
CA ALA A 25 7.71 -19.57 -0.32
C ALA A 25 7.82 -20.06 -1.79
N GLY A 26 8.89 -19.71 -2.49
CA GLY A 26 9.11 -20.10 -3.90
C GLY A 26 8.34 -19.25 -4.92
N LEU A 27 7.80 -18.10 -4.51
CA LEU A 27 7.02 -17.20 -5.37
C LEU A 27 7.87 -16.04 -5.86
N ASN A 28 7.89 -15.80 -7.16
CA ASN A 28 8.56 -14.64 -7.77
C ASN A 28 7.57 -13.48 -7.95
N THR A 29 7.17 -12.82 -6.86
CA THR A 29 6.27 -11.66 -6.90
C THR A 29 7.02 -10.36 -7.21
N ALA A 30 6.29 -9.28 -7.48
CA ALA A 30 6.80 -7.91 -7.53
C ALA A 30 5.97 -7.01 -6.63
N GLY A 31 6.45 -5.81 -6.34
CA GLY A 31 5.75 -4.81 -5.56
C GLY A 31 5.46 -3.54 -6.35
N PHE A 32 4.31 -2.91 -6.08
CA PHE A 32 3.97 -1.61 -6.64
C PHE A 32 3.41 -0.69 -5.55
N ILE A 33 4.00 0.49 -5.41
CA ILE A 33 3.63 1.48 -4.41
C ILE A 33 3.19 2.75 -5.12
N SER A 34 1.97 3.19 -4.89
CA SER A 34 1.45 4.46 -5.41
C SER A 34 0.50 5.11 -4.41
N GLY A 35 0.48 6.42 -4.39
CA GLY A 35 -0.34 7.20 -3.49
C GLY A 35 -0.09 8.68 -3.69
N TYR A 36 -0.59 9.48 -2.77
CA TYR A 36 -0.39 10.92 -2.80
C TYR A 36 0.01 11.43 -1.42
N ARG A 37 1.05 12.26 -1.39
CA ARG A 37 1.64 12.78 -0.15
C ARG A 37 0.65 13.65 0.63
N GLY A 38 0.70 13.55 1.95
CA GLY A 38 -0.07 14.37 2.88
C GLY A 38 0.26 14.03 4.32
N SER A 39 0.30 15.02 5.19
CA SER A 39 0.51 14.81 6.63
C SER A 39 -0.65 13.98 7.21
N PRO A 40 -0.39 12.96 8.09
CA PRO A 40 0.88 12.65 8.74
C PRO A 40 1.84 11.75 7.93
N LEU A 41 1.50 11.30 6.74
CA LEU A 41 2.36 10.48 5.88
C LEU A 41 3.27 11.30 4.94
N GLY A 42 3.45 12.60 5.19
CA GLY A 42 4.15 13.53 4.30
C GLY A 42 5.62 13.21 4.02
N THR A 43 6.29 12.45 4.88
CA THR A 43 7.69 12.04 4.71
C THR A 43 7.84 10.66 4.07
N TYR A 44 6.76 9.95 3.83
CA TYR A 44 6.79 8.59 3.28
C TYR A 44 7.34 8.57 1.84
N ASP A 45 6.89 9.52 0.99
CA ASP A 45 7.43 9.69 -0.37
C ASP A 45 8.95 9.87 -0.36
N GLN A 46 9.44 10.77 0.50
CA GLN A 46 10.86 11.04 0.62
C GLN A 46 11.65 9.80 1.06
N ALA A 47 11.11 9.05 2.00
CA ALA A 47 11.71 7.81 2.48
C ALA A 47 11.73 6.73 1.38
N LEU A 48 10.67 6.61 0.58
CA LEU A 48 10.61 5.70 -0.57
C LEU A 48 11.63 6.10 -1.66
N TRP A 49 11.76 7.40 -1.94
CA TRP A 49 12.79 7.89 -2.88
C TRP A 49 14.20 7.61 -2.38
N ALA A 50 14.47 7.84 -1.10
CA ALA A 50 15.75 7.53 -0.49
C ALA A 50 16.07 6.02 -0.56
N ALA A 51 15.07 5.16 -0.42
CA ALA A 51 15.20 3.72 -0.48
C ALA A 51 15.13 3.14 -1.91
N LYS A 52 15.04 3.96 -2.96
CA LYS A 52 14.77 3.54 -4.35
C LYS A 52 15.66 2.38 -4.82
N LYS A 53 16.97 2.44 -4.56
CA LYS A 53 17.90 1.37 -4.96
C LYS A 53 17.56 0.03 -4.30
N HIS A 54 17.18 0.06 -3.02
CA HIS A 54 16.81 -1.14 -2.26
C HIS A 54 15.46 -1.72 -2.74
N LEU A 55 14.50 -0.85 -3.04
CA LEU A 55 13.20 -1.25 -3.60
C LEU A 55 13.40 -1.90 -4.97
N GLN A 56 14.14 -1.27 -5.87
CA GLN A 56 14.40 -1.78 -7.21
C GLN A 56 15.12 -3.13 -7.20
N ALA A 57 16.09 -3.31 -6.29
CA ALA A 57 16.80 -4.58 -6.13
C ALA A 57 15.86 -5.74 -5.73
N GLN A 58 14.67 -5.44 -5.23
CA GLN A 58 13.65 -6.40 -4.85
C GLN A 58 12.42 -6.39 -5.78
N ASN A 59 12.54 -5.84 -6.98
CA ASN A 59 11.45 -5.70 -7.94
C ASN A 59 10.24 -4.93 -7.38
N ILE A 60 10.48 -3.92 -6.56
CA ILE A 60 9.45 -3.04 -6.03
C ILE A 60 9.56 -1.69 -6.73
N VAL A 61 8.46 -1.28 -7.38
CA VAL A 61 8.36 0.00 -8.08
C VAL A 61 7.60 0.99 -7.20
N PHE A 62 8.19 2.16 -6.97
CA PHE A 62 7.51 3.29 -6.39
C PHE A 62 7.24 4.34 -7.47
N GLN A 63 5.97 4.66 -7.66
CA GLN A 63 5.51 5.68 -8.59
C GLN A 63 4.37 6.48 -7.93
N PRO A 64 4.63 7.70 -7.43
CA PRO A 64 3.59 8.53 -6.85
C PRO A 64 2.53 8.87 -7.91
N GLY A 65 1.28 8.94 -7.48
CA GLY A 65 0.17 9.34 -8.36
C GLY A 65 0.12 10.85 -8.55
N VAL A 66 -0.53 11.28 -9.63
CA VAL A 66 -0.89 12.68 -9.84
C VAL A 66 -1.93 13.14 -8.81
N ASN A 67 -2.79 12.21 -8.39
CA ASN A 67 -3.70 12.34 -7.27
C ASN A 67 -3.97 10.95 -6.66
N GLU A 68 -4.71 10.92 -5.56
CA GLU A 68 -4.99 9.70 -4.79
C GLU A 68 -5.78 8.67 -5.58
N GLU A 69 -6.75 9.12 -6.36
CA GLU A 69 -7.67 8.29 -7.13
C GLU A 69 -6.96 7.59 -8.31
N LEU A 70 -6.13 8.33 -9.05
CA LEU A 70 -5.30 7.76 -10.10
C LEU A 70 -4.26 6.78 -9.52
N ALA A 71 -3.70 7.07 -8.35
CA ALA A 71 -2.82 6.16 -7.64
C ALA A 71 -3.55 4.86 -7.26
N ALA A 72 -4.77 4.95 -6.71
CA ALA A 72 -5.59 3.80 -6.34
C ALA A 72 -5.95 2.95 -7.57
N THR A 73 -6.30 3.59 -8.68
CA THR A 73 -6.57 2.91 -9.96
C THR A 73 -5.34 2.19 -10.49
N ALA A 74 -4.16 2.81 -10.40
CA ALA A 74 -2.91 2.17 -10.82
C ALA A 74 -2.58 0.94 -9.95
N VAL A 75 -2.75 1.05 -8.63
CA VAL A 75 -2.58 -0.09 -7.71
C VAL A 75 -3.58 -1.20 -8.02
N TRP A 76 -4.86 -0.87 -8.24
CA TRP A 76 -5.88 -1.84 -8.65
C TRP A 76 -5.49 -2.55 -9.96
N GLY A 77 -5.01 -1.81 -10.96
CA GLY A 77 -4.55 -2.37 -12.23
C GLY A 77 -3.51 -3.47 -12.06
N THR A 78 -2.61 -3.36 -11.06
CA THR A 78 -1.61 -4.38 -10.78
C THR A 78 -2.20 -5.70 -10.29
N GLN A 79 -3.44 -5.72 -9.86
CA GLN A 79 -4.14 -6.91 -9.37
C GLN A 79 -4.86 -7.68 -10.49
N GLN A 80 -4.87 -7.16 -11.70
CA GLN A 80 -5.63 -7.70 -12.84
C GLN A 80 -4.76 -8.55 -13.79
N LEU A 81 -3.75 -9.24 -13.27
CA LEU A 81 -2.83 -10.08 -14.07
C LEU A 81 -3.54 -11.19 -14.82
N GLY A 82 -4.69 -11.64 -14.34
CA GLY A 82 -5.50 -12.67 -15.00
C GLY A 82 -6.05 -12.28 -16.39
N PHE A 83 -6.08 -10.98 -16.70
CA PHE A 83 -6.48 -10.48 -18.03
C PHE A 83 -5.32 -10.37 -19.02
N ALA A 84 -4.08 -10.57 -18.58
CA ALA A 84 -2.93 -10.56 -19.46
C ALA A 84 -2.89 -11.85 -20.29
N PRO A 85 -2.38 -11.80 -21.54
CA PRO A 85 -2.23 -12.98 -22.36
C PRO A 85 -1.41 -14.08 -21.64
N PRO A 86 -1.74 -15.35 -21.81
CA PRO A 86 -0.98 -16.45 -21.22
C PRO A 86 0.52 -16.35 -21.51
N GLY A 87 1.36 -16.48 -20.48
CA GLY A 87 2.81 -16.42 -20.59
C GLY A 87 3.41 -15.02 -20.70
N SER A 88 2.60 -13.96 -20.67
CA SER A 88 3.10 -12.56 -20.71
C SER A 88 3.54 -12.04 -19.34
N ASN A 89 3.09 -12.62 -18.25
CA ASN A 89 3.42 -12.21 -16.90
C ASN A 89 4.84 -12.66 -16.54
N ARG A 90 5.67 -11.69 -16.09
CA ARG A 90 7.02 -11.94 -15.59
C ARG A 90 7.05 -12.40 -14.13
N PHE A 91 5.98 -12.13 -13.40
CA PHE A 91 5.86 -12.38 -11.97
C PHE A 91 4.63 -13.22 -11.68
N ASP A 92 4.71 -14.00 -10.60
CA ASP A 92 3.60 -14.85 -10.16
C ASP A 92 2.43 -14.03 -9.58
N GLY A 93 2.72 -12.81 -9.12
CA GLY A 93 1.77 -11.85 -8.59
C GLY A 93 2.42 -10.51 -8.30
N VAL A 94 1.60 -9.51 -8.01
CA VAL A 94 2.05 -8.19 -7.57
C VAL A 94 1.35 -7.85 -6.26
N PHE A 95 2.13 -7.55 -5.21
CA PHE A 95 1.59 -6.94 -4.01
C PHE A 95 1.61 -5.42 -4.15
N GLY A 96 0.52 -4.78 -3.75
CA GLY A 96 0.33 -3.34 -3.91
C GLY A 96 0.26 -2.59 -2.58
N ILE A 97 0.74 -1.36 -2.55
CA ILE A 97 0.49 -0.42 -1.47
C ILE A 97 -0.05 0.87 -2.06
N TRP A 98 -1.24 1.24 -1.62
CA TRP A 98 -1.76 2.59 -1.76
C TRP A 98 -1.54 3.35 -0.46
N TYR A 99 -1.25 4.65 -0.54
CA TYR A 99 -1.16 5.50 0.65
C TYR A 99 -1.78 6.88 0.38
N GLY A 100 -2.39 7.43 1.42
CA GLY A 100 -2.99 8.75 1.37
C GLY A 100 -3.44 9.26 2.73
N LYS A 101 -3.89 10.50 2.72
CA LYS A 101 -4.54 11.16 3.85
C LYS A 101 -6.05 10.91 3.81
N GLY A 102 -6.78 11.24 4.88
CA GLY A 102 -8.24 11.11 4.96
C GLY A 102 -9.01 11.65 3.75
N PRO A 103 -8.79 12.91 3.28
CA PRO A 103 -9.43 13.40 2.06
C PRO A 103 -9.14 12.56 0.82
N GLY A 104 -7.96 11.95 0.75
CA GLY A 104 -7.60 11.02 -0.32
C GLY A 104 -8.38 9.72 -0.25
N VAL A 105 -8.63 9.20 0.95
CA VAL A 105 -9.51 8.03 1.17
C VAL A 105 -10.93 8.35 0.72
N ASP A 106 -11.46 9.52 1.09
CA ASP A 106 -12.82 9.93 0.70
C ASP A 106 -13.00 9.91 -0.82
N ARG A 107 -12.07 10.51 -1.57
CA ARG A 107 -12.18 10.54 -3.04
C ARG A 107 -11.89 9.21 -3.71
N CYS A 108 -11.27 8.25 -3.03
CA CYS A 108 -10.96 6.92 -3.56
C CYS A 108 -12.04 5.88 -3.23
N SER A 109 -13.11 6.23 -2.51
CA SER A 109 -14.10 5.25 -2.03
C SER A 109 -14.73 4.43 -3.16
N ASP A 110 -14.99 5.04 -4.31
CA ASP A 110 -15.51 4.33 -5.49
C ASP A 110 -14.50 3.33 -6.04
N VAL A 111 -13.25 3.74 -6.23
CA VAL A 111 -12.17 2.88 -6.72
C VAL A 111 -11.94 1.71 -5.75
N PHE A 112 -11.94 1.97 -4.44
CA PHE A 112 -11.75 0.92 -3.42
C PHE A 112 -12.89 -0.12 -3.44
N LYS A 113 -14.14 0.32 -3.62
CA LYS A 113 -15.29 -0.61 -3.75
C LYS A 113 -15.14 -1.49 -4.99
N HIS A 114 -14.81 -0.90 -6.12
CA HIS A 114 -14.62 -1.64 -7.37
C HIS A 114 -13.41 -2.58 -7.30
N ALA A 115 -12.30 -2.14 -6.73
CA ALA A 115 -11.11 -2.95 -6.54
C ALA A 115 -11.38 -4.15 -5.61
N ASN A 116 -12.10 -3.93 -4.50
CA ASN A 116 -12.48 -4.98 -3.57
C ASN A 116 -13.45 -6.00 -4.22
N MET A 117 -14.40 -5.52 -5.02
CA MET A 117 -15.33 -6.38 -5.76
C MET A 117 -14.61 -7.20 -6.84
N ALA A 118 -13.65 -6.61 -7.55
CA ALA A 118 -12.86 -7.31 -8.59
C ALA A 118 -11.87 -8.33 -7.99
N GLY A 119 -11.43 -8.09 -6.76
CA GLY A 119 -10.45 -8.94 -6.09
C GLY A 119 -9.03 -8.77 -6.61
N THR A 120 -8.16 -9.69 -6.19
CA THR A 120 -6.73 -9.71 -6.53
C THR A 120 -6.39 -10.94 -7.36
N SER A 121 -5.23 -10.92 -8.01
CA SER A 121 -4.65 -12.15 -8.59
C SER A 121 -4.27 -13.12 -7.46
N LYS A 122 -4.09 -14.40 -7.82
CA LYS A 122 -3.82 -15.51 -6.87
C LYS A 122 -2.70 -15.20 -5.85
N HIS A 123 -1.63 -14.57 -6.31
CA HIS A 123 -0.46 -14.18 -5.49
C HIS A 123 -0.31 -12.67 -5.42
N GLY A 124 -1.42 -11.96 -5.53
CA GLY A 124 -1.52 -10.52 -5.31
C GLY A 124 -2.01 -10.21 -3.89
N GLY A 125 -2.20 -8.95 -3.64
CA GLY A 125 -2.73 -8.40 -2.39
C GLY A 125 -2.49 -6.91 -2.36
N VAL A 126 -3.34 -6.16 -1.67
CA VAL A 126 -3.21 -4.70 -1.57
C VAL A 126 -3.44 -4.24 -0.15
N ILE A 127 -2.55 -3.38 0.32
CA ILE A 127 -2.73 -2.63 1.56
C ILE A 127 -3.01 -1.17 1.21
N ALA A 128 -4.08 -0.60 1.77
CA ALA A 128 -4.34 0.83 1.75
C ALA A 128 -3.91 1.46 3.08
N ILE A 129 -2.91 2.34 3.04
CA ILE A 129 -2.38 3.03 4.21
C ILE A 129 -3.01 4.41 4.31
N ALA A 130 -3.85 4.63 5.33
CA ALA A 130 -4.42 5.93 5.62
C ALA A 130 -3.70 6.60 6.78
N GLY A 131 -3.24 7.82 6.55
CA GLY A 131 -2.75 8.71 7.60
C GLY A 131 -3.83 9.73 7.94
N ASP A 132 -4.60 9.47 9.00
CA ASP A 132 -5.67 10.37 9.40
C ASP A 132 -5.17 11.52 10.28
N ASP A 133 -5.76 12.69 10.05
CA ASP A 133 -5.58 13.91 10.83
C ASP A 133 -6.87 14.19 11.60
N HIS A 134 -7.09 13.42 12.67
CA HIS A 134 -8.34 13.41 13.43
C HIS A 134 -8.76 14.76 14.00
N VAL A 135 -7.80 15.65 14.25
CA VAL A 135 -8.06 16.99 14.80
C VAL A 135 -7.96 18.10 13.75
N ALA A 136 -7.83 17.75 12.49
CA ALA A 136 -7.71 18.67 11.36
C ALA A 136 -6.57 19.69 11.52
N LYS A 137 -5.45 19.28 12.10
CA LYS A 137 -4.29 20.17 12.31
C LYS A 137 -3.69 20.67 11.00
N SER A 138 -3.71 19.85 9.96
CA SER A 138 -3.23 20.17 8.61
C SER A 138 -4.27 19.86 7.52
N SER A 139 -5.55 19.79 7.90
CA SER A 139 -6.71 19.60 7.01
C SER A 139 -7.78 20.63 7.30
N THR A 140 -8.67 20.88 6.34
CA THR A 140 -9.85 21.74 6.53
C THR A 140 -10.89 21.08 7.44
N ALA A 141 -11.01 19.75 7.40
CA ALA A 141 -11.94 18.96 8.20
C ALA A 141 -11.25 17.76 8.83
N ALA A 142 -11.76 17.33 9.98
CA ALA A 142 -11.34 16.09 10.63
C ALA A 142 -11.79 14.88 9.82
N HIS A 143 -10.99 13.81 9.85
CA HIS A 143 -11.25 12.58 9.09
C HIS A 143 -11.11 11.35 9.96
N GLN A 144 -11.94 10.34 9.62
CA GLN A 144 -11.88 8.97 10.14
C GLN A 144 -12.05 8.01 8.96
N SER A 145 -10.93 7.60 8.36
CA SER A 145 -10.92 6.76 7.16
C SER A 145 -11.43 5.34 7.38
N ASP A 146 -11.40 4.84 8.60
CA ASP A 146 -11.91 3.51 8.96
C ASP A 146 -13.39 3.32 8.60
N HIS A 147 -14.22 4.34 8.75
CA HIS A 147 -15.63 4.30 8.34
C HIS A 147 -15.77 4.13 6.83
N ILE A 148 -14.93 4.80 6.05
CA ILE A 148 -14.93 4.66 4.58
C ILE A 148 -14.44 3.27 4.18
N PHE A 149 -13.35 2.78 4.77
CA PHE A 149 -12.84 1.43 4.50
C PHE A 149 -13.89 0.36 4.84
N LYS A 150 -14.58 0.50 5.98
CA LYS A 150 -15.70 -0.38 6.35
C LYS A 150 -16.81 -0.34 5.31
N ALA A 151 -17.19 0.85 4.83
CA ALA A 151 -18.20 1.00 3.78
C ALA A 151 -17.75 0.41 2.42
N CYS A 152 -16.43 0.31 2.19
CA CYS A 152 -15.85 -0.35 1.02
C CYS A 152 -15.72 -1.88 1.20
N GLY A 153 -16.06 -2.43 2.37
CA GLY A 153 -15.92 -3.85 2.68
C GLY A 153 -14.48 -4.29 2.96
N LEU A 154 -13.59 -3.36 3.32
CA LEU A 154 -12.18 -3.65 3.59
C LEU A 154 -11.96 -3.89 5.09
N PRO A 155 -11.18 -4.92 5.48
CA PRO A 155 -10.70 -5.07 6.86
C PRO A 155 -9.83 -3.87 7.27
N VAL A 156 -9.90 -3.47 8.53
CA VAL A 156 -9.14 -2.32 9.04
C VAL A 156 -8.26 -2.76 10.21
N PHE A 157 -6.98 -2.37 10.15
CA PHE A 157 -5.99 -2.62 11.19
C PHE A 157 -5.49 -1.31 11.79
N PHE A 158 -5.28 -1.27 13.10
CA PHE A 158 -4.78 -0.11 13.82
C PHE A 158 -3.49 -0.48 14.56
N PRO A 159 -2.31 -0.41 13.91
CA PRO A 159 -1.05 -0.69 14.57
C PRO A 159 -0.77 0.36 15.65
N ALA A 160 -0.53 -0.07 16.88
CA ALA A 160 -0.21 0.77 18.03
C ALA A 160 1.30 0.97 18.23
N SER A 161 2.13 0.22 17.51
CA SER A 161 3.58 0.28 17.61
C SER A 161 4.26 0.09 16.26
N VAL A 162 5.55 0.45 16.20
CA VAL A 162 6.36 0.24 14.99
C VAL A 162 6.46 -1.24 14.63
N GLN A 163 6.53 -2.12 15.62
CA GLN A 163 6.54 -3.56 15.38
C GLN A 163 5.21 -4.03 14.77
N GLU A 164 4.09 -3.54 15.30
CA GLU A 164 2.77 -3.90 14.77
C GLU A 164 2.53 -3.41 13.34
N ILE A 165 3.16 -2.32 12.89
CA ILE A 165 3.13 -1.93 11.47
C ILE A 165 3.66 -3.07 10.59
N LEU A 166 4.73 -3.74 11.02
CA LEU A 166 5.29 -4.86 10.27
C LEU A 166 4.46 -6.12 10.41
N ASP A 167 4.07 -6.47 11.63
CA ASP A 167 3.36 -7.73 11.92
C ASP A 167 1.96 -7.74 11.29
N LEU A 168 1.16 -6.69 11.52
CA LEU A 168 -0.16 -6.55 10.93
C LEU A 168 -0.07 -6.31 9.40
N GLY A 169 0.93 -5.57 8.94
CA GLY A 169 1.15 -5.35 7.52
C GLY A 169 1.43 -6.64 6.76
N ILE A 170 2.31 -7.51 7.28
CA ILE A 170 2.57 -8.83 6.68
C ILE A 170 1.34 -9.75 6.76
N HIS A 171 0.51 -9.59 7.79
CA HIS A 171 -0.74 -10.36 7.92
C HIS A 171 -1.81 -9.87 6.93
N ALA A 172 -1.81 -8.59 6.59
CA ALA A 172 -2.81 -7.95 5.75
C ALA A 172 -2.62 -8.22 4.24
N PHE A 173 -1.40 -8.55 3.77
CA PHE A 173 -1.15 -9.03 2.42
C PHE A 173 -1.63 -10.48 2.26
#